data_2c5da11580282e76c40cc563d4880e47
#
_entry.id   2c5da11580282e76c40cc563d4880e47
#
_cell.length_a   1.000
_cell.length_b   1.000
_cell.length_c   1.000
_cell.angle_alpha   90.00
_cell.angle_beta   90.00
_cell.angle_gamma   90.00
#
_symmetry.space_group_name_H-M   'P 1'
#
loop_
_entity.id
_entity.type
_entity.pdbx_description
1 polymer ?
#
loop_
_entity_poly.entity_id
_entity_poly.type
_entity_poly.pdbx_seq_one_letter_code
_entity_poly.pdbx_strand_id
1 'polypeptide(L)'
;MTLRNKDKYNVYHSSRREKLGNELSICSSIKNNNIRCFILDSRSNKKHCYGPFRSYHSLKRWILFKVKSSNALPNKLGWSYGHIKRSMDNRDNITYALIEKAPGNIFQLKGIIVAQSLVDEAELLFVFVRRDSRRTGLGAFLLNNALRHLASTGTIDVFLEVARSNRAAVLLYEKNFFRPVGTRTKYYKQGKAGAEDAIVYRRTLSS
;
A
#
# COMPACT_ATOMS: atom_id res chain seq x y z
N MET A 1 -18.70 -30.81 11.02
CA MET A 1 -19.45 -29.74 10.33
C MET A 1 -18.80 -28.40 10.71
N THR A 2 -17.80 -27.97 9.93
CA THR A 2 -16.88 -26.87 10.29
C THR A 2 -17.30 -25.63 9.52
N LEU A 3 -17.95 -24.71 10.18
CA LEU A 3 -18.35 -23.41 9.62
C LEU A 3 -17.08 -22.60 9.24
N ARG A 4 -16.89 -22.39 7.95
CA ARG A 4 -15.85 -21.53 7.41
C ARG A 4 -16.16 -20.08 7.79
N ASN A 5 -15.25 -19.51 8.55
CA ASN A 5 -15.25 -18.11 9.01
C ASN A 5 -14.98 -17.18 7.81
N LYS A 6 -16.00 -16.92 6.95
CA LYS A 6 -15.89 -16.09 5.74
C LYS A 6 -16.23 -14.61 5.96
N ASP A 7 -16.72 -14.21 7.15
CA ASP A 7 -17.36 -12.92 7.35
C ASP A 7 -16.62 -11.96 8.30
N LYS A 8 -15.31 -12.13 8.46
CA LYS A 8 -14.56 -11.34 9.46
C LYS A 8 -14.24 -9.89 9.06
N TYR A 9 -14.44 -9.52 7.81
CA TYR A 9 -14.19 -8.16 7.32
C TYR A 9 -15.24 -7.74 6.30
N ASN A 10 -16.44 -7.41 6.82
CA ASN A 10 -17.40 -6.66 6.01
C ASN A 10 -16.85 -5.25 5.78
N VAL A 11 -16.36 -5.00 4.58
CA VAL A 11 -15.93 -3.66 4.14
C VAL A 11 -17.19 -2.83 3.93
N TYR A 12 -17.69 -2.22 4.99
CA TYR A 12 -18.73 -1.21 4.86
C TYR A 12 -18.11 0.08 4.34
N HIS A 13 -18.52 0.48 3.15
CA HIS A 13 -18.32 1.82 2.61
C HIS A 13 -19.13 2.83 3.44
N SER A 14 -18.64 3.26 4.59
CA SER A 14 -19.11 4.49 5.19
C SER A 14 -18.11 5.59 4.88
N SER A 15 -18.28 6.23 3.73
CA SER A 15 -17.76 7.56 3.49
C SER A 15 -18.51 8.52 4.43
N ARG A 16 -18.11 8.62 5.68
CA ARG A 16 -18.44 9.79 6.48
C ARG A 16 -17.69 10.96 5.82
N ARG A 17 -18.41 11.76 5.05
CA ARG A 17 -18.05 13.15 4.81
C ARG A 17 -18.14 13.86 6.16
N GLU A 18 -17.06 13.85 6.93
CA GLU A 18 -16.89 14.85 7.97
C GLU A 18 -16.66 16.16 7.22
N LYS A 19 -17.72 16.98 7.16
CA LYS A 19 -17.65 18.38 6.79
C LYS A 19 -16.81 19.12 7.83
N LEU A 20 -15.51 19.10 7.64
CA LEU A 20 -14.60 20.11 8.13
C LEU A 20 -14.00 20.75 6.87
N GLY A 21 -14.64 21.86 6.45
CA GLY A 21 -14.20 22.80 5.43
C GLY A 21 -13.50 22.18 4.21
N ASN A 22 -14.24 21.95 3.11
CA ASN A 22 -13.80 21.74 1.73
C ASN A 22 -12.54 20.87 1.42
N GLU A 23 -12.17 19.92 2.28
CA GLU A 23 -11.02 19.04 2.05
C GLU A 23 -11.42 17.57 2.21
N LEU A 24 -11.52 16.87 1.08
CA LEU A 24 -11.65 15.42 1.02
C LEU A 24 -10.31 14.76 1.37
N SER A 25 -10.02 14.59 2.66
CA SER A 25 -9.00 13.63 3.05
C SER A 25 -9.59 12.23 2.96
N ILE A 26 -9.12 11.42 1.98
CA ILE A 26 -9.53 10.02 1.85
C ILE A 26 -8.83 9.21 2.95
N CYS A 27 -9.34 9.32 4.16
CA CYS A 27 -8.98 8.43 5.25
C CYS A 27 -10.11 7.41 5.40
N SER A 28 -9.98 6.23 4.78
CA SER A 28 -10.94 5.16 5.00
C SER A 28 -10.53 4.34 6.21
N SER A 29 -11.50 3.99 7.06
CA SER A 29 -11.28 3.14 8.23
C SER A 29 -12.04 1.83 8.09
N ILE A 30 -11.48 0.75 8.61
CA ILE A 30 -12.23 -0.50 8.83
C ILE A 30 -12.99 -0.35 10.13
N LYS A 31 -14.33 -0.40 10.08
CA LYS A 31 -15.17 -0.46 11.28
C LYS A 31 -14.74 -1.69 12.09
N ASN A 32 -14.47 -1.54 13.35
CA ASN A 32 -14.12 -2.50 14.40
C ASN A 32 -12.63 -2.67 14.73
N ASN A 33 -11.65 -2.23 13.90
CA ASN A 33 -10.24 -2.54 14.19
C ASN A 33 -9.32 -1.32 14.40
N ASN A 34 -9.82 -0.12 14.53
CA ASN A 34 -8.96 1.08 14.67
C ASN A 34 -7.85 1.20 13.59
N ILE A 35 -8.06 0.59 12.41
CA ILE A 35 -7.09 0.58 11.32
C ILE A 35 -7.45 1.70 10.35
N ARG A 36 -6.45 2.52 10.00
CA ARG A 36 -6.59 3.63 9.05
C ARG A 36 -5.52 3.55 7.98
N CYS A 37 -5.89 3.95 6.77
CA CYS A 37 -4.94 4.18 5.67
C CYS A 37 -4.57 5.67 5.64
N PHE A 38 -3.29 5.97 5.73
CA PHE A 38 -2.72 7.30 5.63
C PHE A 38 -2.04 7.47 4.29
N ILE A 39 -2.21 8.65 3.68
CA ILE A 39 -1.62 9.00 2.40
C ILE A 39 -0.55 10.06 2.64
N LEU A 40 0.66 9.80 2.17
CA LEU A 40 1.78 10.72 2.19
C LEU A 40 2.10 11.10 0.74
N ASP A 41 1.53 12.21 0.29
CA ASP A 41 1.82 12.81 -1.01
C ASP A 41 2.46 14.18 -0.79
N SER A 42 3.74 14.32 -1.12
CA SER A 42 4.50 15.55 -0.92
C SER A 42 4.11 16.66 -1.92
N ARG A 43 3.40 16.32 -3.01
CA ARG A 43 2.93 17.27 -4.03
C ARG A 43 1.63 17.94 -3.62
N SER A 44 0.90 17.33 -2.70
CA SER A 44 -0.37 17.84 -2.25
C SER A 44 -0.19 18.98 -1.26
N ASN A 45 -0.69 20.16 -1.61
CA ASN A 45 -0.78 21.32 -0.69
C ASN A 45 -1.91 21.16 0.35
N LYS A 46 -2.68 20.06 0.27
CA LYS A 46 -3.78 19.80 1.19
C LYS A 46 -3.24 19.37 2.55
N LYS A 47 -3.77 19.93 3.62
CA LYS A 47 -3.53 19.43 4.97
C LYS A 47 -4.18 18.06 5.11
N HIS A 48 -3.41 17.01 4.85
CA HIS A 48 -3.89 15.65 5.08
C HIS A 48 -4.05 15.40 6.58
N CYS A 49 -5.10 14.66 6.96
CA CYS A 49 -5.27 14.21 8.32
C CYS A 49 -4.24 13.11 8.61
N TYR A 50 -3.17 13.46 9.31
CA TYR A 50 -2.13 12.50 9.72
C TYR A 50 -2.47 11.76 11.03
N GLY A 51 -3.71 11.86 11.49
CA GLY A 51 -4.16 11.24 12.72
C GLY A 51 -3.40 11.76 13.93
N PRO A 52 -2.70 10.91 14.68
CA PRO A 52 -1.93 11.32 15.86
C PRO A 52 -0.62 12.04 15.52
N PHE A 53 -0.25 12.11 14.24
CA PHE A 53 0.98 12.73 13.79
C PHE A 53 0.73 14.20 13.42
N ARG A 54 1.59 15.09 13.89
CA ARG A 54 1.40 16.54 13.73
C ARG A 54 1.67 17.04 12.30
N SER A 55 2.38 16.25 11.47
CA SER A 55 2.75 16.66 10.13
C SER A 55 3.14 15.46 9.25
N TYR A 56 3.23 15.69 7.93
CA TYR A 56 3.84 14.79 6.97
C TYR A 56 5.20 14.24 7.45
N HIS A 57 6.08 15.14 7.89
CA HIS A 57 7.44 14.75 8.31
C HIS A 57 7.42 13.87 9.56
N SER A 58 6.54 14.12 10.53
CA SER A 58 6.44 13.29 11.73
C SER A 58 5.92 11.89 11.40
N LEU A 59 4.91 11.78 10.54
CA LEU A 59 4.40 10.48 10.07
C LEU A 59 5.45 9.74 9.24
N LYS A 60 6.11 10.40 8.30
CA LYS A 60 7.19 9.83 7.48
C LYS A 60 8.32 9.26 8.35
N ARG A 61 8.83 10.05 9.31
CA ARG A 61 9.88 9.60 10.25
C ARG A 61 9.44 8.39 11.06
N TRP A 62 8.20 8.37 11.52
CA TRP A 62 7.66 7.26 12.29
C TRP A 62 7.56 5.99 11.44
N ILE A 63 7.07 6.08 10.19
CA ILE A 63 7.01 4.94 9.26
C ILE A 63 8.41 4.38 9.03
N LEU A 64 9.39 5.25 8.72
CA LEU A 64 10.77 4.83 8.48
C LEU A 64 11.39 4.16 9.72
N PHE A 65 11.10 4.68 10.92
CA PHE A 65 11.52 4.05 12.17
C PHE A 65 10.92 2.65 12.31
N LYS A 66 9.60 2.49 12.07
CA LYS A 66 8.92 1.19 12.16
C LYS A 66 9.42 0.21 11.11
N VAL A 67 9.68 0.65 9.90
CA VAL A 67 10.27 -0.17 8.83
C VAL A 67 11.67 -0.66 9.24
N LYS A 68 12.50 0.22 9.80
CA LYS A 68 13.86 -0.12 10.23
C LYS A 68 13.87 -1.11 11.40
N SER A 69 12.99 -0.91 12.40
CA SER A 69 12.97 -1.70 13.63
C SER A 69 12.26 -3.04 13.50
N SER A 70 11.49 -3.26 12.44
CA SER A 70 10.59 -4.41 12.36
C SER A 70 11.25 -5.69 11.85
N ASN A 71 12.49 -5.68 11.36
CA ASN A 71 13.13 -6.79 10.62
C ASN A 71 12.19 -7.47 9.58
N ALA A 72 11.09 -6.79 9.26
CA ALA A 72 9.96 -7.37 8.55
C ALA A 72 10.06 -7.19 7.04
N LEU A 73 11.06 -6.44 6.57
CA LEU A 73 11.28 -6.27 5.14
C LEU A 73 11.73 -7.60 4.54
N PRO A 74 11.09 -8.05 3.47
CA PRO A 74 11.51 -9.26 2.80
C PRO A 74 12.87 -9.02 2.13
N ASN A 75 13.96 -9.47 2.75
CA ASN A 75 15.33 -9.42 2.17
C ASN A 75 15.40 -10.08 0.78
N LYS A 76 14.42 -10.93 0.45
CA LYS A 76 14.38 -11.69 -0.81
C LYS A 76 13.99 -10.88 -2.05
N LEU A 77 13.39 -9.70 -1.90
CA LEU A 77 12.87 -8.90 -3.02
C LEU A 77 13.72 -7.66 -3.35
N GLY A 78 14.93 -7.58 -2.81
CA GLY A 78 15.86 -6.46 -3.12
C GLY A 78 15.50 -5.11 -2.48
N TRP A 79 14.40 -5.01 -1.72
CA TRP A 79 14.01 -3.78 -1.04
C TRP A 79 14.64 -3.70 0.35
N SER A 80 15.61 -2.79 0.49
CA SER A 80 16.22 -2.45 1.79
C SER A 80 15.53 -1.21 2.40
N TYR A 81 15.81 -0.95 3.68
CA TYR A 81 15.43 0.31 4.32
C TYR A 81 15.87 1.54 3.50
N GLY A 82 17.09 1.50 2.93
CA GLY A 82 17.61 2.59 2.09
C GLY A 82 16.78 2.81 0.82
N HIS A 83 16.28 1.75 0.20
CA HIS A 83 15.39 1.86 -0.97
C HIS A 83 14.05 2.52 -0.58
N ILE A 84 13.42 2.06 0.50
CA ILE A 84 12.15 2.65 0.96
C ILE A 84 12.36 4.12 1.34
N LYS A 85 13.44 4.45 2.06
CA LYS A 85 13.75 5.82 2.42
C LYS A 85 13.88 6.71 1.18
N ARG A 86 14.70 6.30 0.19
CA ARG A 86 14.87 7.06 -1.06
C ARG A 86 13.54 7.22 -1.82
N SER A 87 12.76 6.14 -1.91
CA SER A 87 11.43 6.22 -2.54
C SER A 87 10.50 7.20 -1.82
N MET A 88 10.50 7.23 -0.49
CA MET A 88 9.70 8.19 0.27
C MET A 88 10.27 9.63 0.22
N ASP A 89 11.53 9.79 -0.16
CA ASP A 89 12.16 11.11 -0.36
C ASP A 89 11.89 11.68 -1.77
N ASN A 90 11.55 10.83 -2.74
CA ASN A 90 11.18 11.27 -4.09
C ASN A 90 9.79 11.92 -4.09
N ARG A 91 9.69 13.12 -4.70
CA ARG A 91 8.45 13.91 -4.77
C ARG A 91 7.39 13.30 -5.68
N ASP A 92 7.80 12.51 -6.68
CA ASP A 92 6.87 11.85 -7.60
C ASP A 92 6.24 10.60 -7.00
N ASN A 93 6.69 10.20 -5.81
CA ASN A 93 6.20 9.03 -5.13
C ASN A 93 5.18 9.37 -4.05
N ILE A 94 4.12 8.58 -4.03
CA ILE A 94 3.08 8.62 -3.01
C ILE A 94 3.24 7.39 -2.11
N THR A 95 3.20 7.59 -0.81
CA THR A 95 3.26 6.50 0.16
C THR A 95 1.91 6.33 0.85
N TYR A 96 1.39 5.12 0.84
CA TYR A 96 0.19 4.71 1.54
C TYR A 96 0.59 3.84 2.73
N ALA A 97 0.18 4.20 3.93
CA ALA A 97 0.53 3.48 5.14
C ALA A 97 -0.72 3.01 5.88
N LEU A 98 -0.79 1.73 6.17
CA LEU A 98 -1.83 1.12 6.97
C LEU A 98 -1.39 1.05 8.42
N ILE A 99 -2.07 1.80 9.29
CA ILE A 99 -1.70 1.95 10.70
C ILE A 99 -2.88 1.54 11.56
N GLU A 100 -2.61 0.66 12.51
CA GLU A 100 -3.55 0.26 13.56
C GLU A 100 -3.27 1.02 14.85
N LYS A 101 -4.32 1.51 15.50
CA LYS A 101 -4.28 2.01 16.87
C LYS A 101 -4.65 0.87 17.81
N ALA A 102 -3.67 0.32 18.50
CA ALA A 102 -3.86 -0.69 19.55
C ALA A 102 -4.22 -0.01 20.90
N PRO A 103 -4.70 -0.78 21.90
CA PRO A 103 -4.91 -0.28 23.26
C PRO A 103 -3.69 0.46 23.81
N GLY A 104 -3.90 1.43 24.69
CA GLY A 104 -2.80 2.25 25.26
C GLY A 104 -2.22 3.29 24.29
N ASN A 105 -2.96 3.68 23.22
CA ASN A 105 -2.50 4.61 22.19
C ASN A 105 -1.23 4.15 21.44
N ILE A 106 -1.00 2.86 21.39
CA ILE A 106 0.13 2.27 20.65
C ILE A 106 -0.22 2.20 19.17
N PHE A 107 0.65 2.73 18.30
CA PHE A 107 0.46 2.70 16.86
C PHE A 107 1.37 1.63 16.23
N GLN A 108 0.78 0.79 15.36
CA GLN A 108 1.46 -0.29 14.67
C GLN A 108 1.32 -0.14 13.16
N LEU A 109 2.45 -0.19 12.44
CA LEU A 109 2.45 -0.25 10.97
C LEU A 109 2.06 -1.67 10.54
N LYS A 110 0.96 -1.80 9.80
CA LYS A 110 0.43 -3.08 9.29
C LYS A 110 0.78 -3.32 7.83
N GLY A 111 0.96 -2.25 7.06
CA GLY A 111 1.33 -2.35 5.65
C GLY A 111 1.73 -1.01 5.06
N ILE A 112 2.38 -1.07 3.91
CA ILE A 112 2.82 0.10 3.16
C ILE A 112 2.75 -0.20 1.66
N ILE A 113 2.33 0.78 0.87
CA ILE A 113 2.50 0.83 -0.57
C ILE A 113 3.29 2.09 -0.90
N VAL A 114 4.24 1.98 -1.81
CA VAL A 114 4.88 3.10 -2.47
C VAL A 114 4.52 3.04 -3.94
N ALA A 115 3.92 4.10 -4.45
CA ALA A 115 3.59 4.26 -5.86
C ALA A 115 4.33 5.47 -6.43
N GLN A 116 4.83 5.36 -7.64
CA GLN A 116 5.25 6.48 -8.46
C GLN A 116 4.07 6.87 -9.34
N SER A 117 3.75 8.16 -9.42
CA SER A 117 2.64 8.66 -10.23
C SER A 117 3.17 9.73 -11.19
N LEU A 118 3.01 9.48 -12.48
CA LEU A 118 3.45 10.34 -13.58
C LEU A 118 2.25 10.57 -14.49
N VAL A 119 1.78 11.82 -14.55
CA VAL A 119 0.65 12.25 -15.39
C VAL A 119 -0.59 11.36 -15.16
N ASP A 120 -0.93 10.49 -16.10
CA ASP A 120 -2.09 9.60 -16.12
C ASP A 120 -1.76 8.13 -15.80
N GLU A 121 -0.47 7.82 -15.56
CA GLU A 121 0.01 6.50 -15.19
C GLU A 121 0.57 6.47 -13.77
N ALA A 122 0.50 5.32 -13.12
CA ALA A 122 1.20 5.06 -11.87
C ALA A 122 1.83 3.67 -11.87
N GLU A 123 2.93 3.53 -11.15
CA GLU A 123 3.57 2.25 -10.90
C GLU A 123 3.60 1.95 -9.39
N LEU A 124 3.12 0.79 -8.98
CA LEU A 124 3.27 0.31 -7.62
C LEU A 124 4.67 -0.28 -7.45
N LEU A 125 5.59 0.54 -6.94
CA LEU A 125 7.00 0.16 -6.77
C LEU A 125 7.20 -0.85 -5.65
N PHE A 126 6.40 -0.74 -4.58
CA PHE A 126 6.56 -1.57 -3.39
C PHE A 126 5.21 -1.78 -2.70
N VAL A 127 4.91 -3.04 -2.38
CA VAL A 127 3.73 -3.42 -1.59
C VAL A 127 4.17 -4.37 -0.48
N PHE A 128 3.89 -3.99 0.75
CA PHE A 128 4.23 -4.77 1.92
C PHE A 128 3.06 -4.84 2.90
N VAL A 129 2.79 -6.04 3.41
CA VAL A 129 1.90 -6.28 4.55
C VAL A 129 2.65 -7.11 5.58
N ARG A 130 2.62 -6.65 6.82
CA ARG A 130 3.28 -7.31 7.95
C ARG A 130 2.79 -8.77 8.07
N ARG A 131 3.71 -9.68 8.41
CA ARG A 131 3.45 -11.13 8.37
C ARG A 131 2.23 -11.55 9.20
N ASP A 132 2.09 -11.00 10.40
CA ASP A 132 0.97 -11.26 11.31
C ASP A 132 -0.37 -10.65 10.84
N SER A 133 -0.32 -9.79 9.85
CA SER A 133 -1.48 -9.09 9.29
C SER A 133 -1.86 -9.60 7.88
N ARG A 134 -1.17 -10.64 7.39
CA ARG A 134 -1.48 -11.26 6.09
C ARG A 134 -2.70 -12.18 6.21
N ARG A 135 -3.34 -12.43 5.07
CA ARG A 135 -4.55 -13.28 4.96
C ARG A 135 -5.77 -12.76 5.72
N THR A 136 -5.75 -11.49 6.14
CA THR A 136 -6.84 -10.83 6.88
C THR A 136 -7.61 -9.81 6.05
N GLY A 137 -7.37 -9.73 4.73
CA GLY A 137 -7.97 -8.72 3.86
C GLY A 137 -7.25 -7.36 3.84
N LEU A 138 -6.31 -7.11 4.75
CA LEU A 138 -5.63 -5.82 4.88
C LEU A 138 -4.81 -5.43 3.65
N GLY A 139 -4.24 -6.41 2.92
CA GLY A 139 -3.55 -6.14 1.65
C GLY A 139 -4.48 -5.58 0.58
N ALA A 140 -5.66 -6.19 0.42
CA ALA A 140 -6.68 -5.72 -0.52
C ALA A 140 -7.24 -4.35 -0.10
N PHE A 141 -7.48 -4.14 1.19
CA PHE A 141 -7.93 -2.86 1.72
C PHE A 141 -6.91 -1.74 1.43
N LEU A 142 -5.63 -1.97 1.69
CA LEU A 142 -4.56 -1.00 1.43
C LEU A 142 -4.44 -0.71 -0.07
N LEU A 143 -4.45 -1.76 -0.91
CA LEU A 143 -4.39 -1.63 -2.36
C LEU A 143 -5.57 -0.83 -2.91
N ASN A 144 -6.80 -1.15 -2.49
CA ASN A 144 -7.99 -0.44 -2.94
C ASN A 144 -8.01 1.04 -2.52
N ASN A 145 -7.45 1.37 -1.34
CA ASN A 145 -7.28 2.78 -0.94
C ASN A 145 -6.28 3.52 -1.83
N ALA A 146 -5.17 2.88 -2.16
CA ALA A 146 -4.18 3.44 -3.08
C ALA A 146 -4.79 3.68 -4.47
N LEU A 147 -5.47 2.68 -5.03
CA LEU A 147 -6.09 2.77 -6.35
C LEU A 147 -7.17 3.86 -6.42
N ARG A 148 -8.03 3.99 -5.39
CA ARG A 148 -9.03 5.07 -5.33
C ARG A 148 -8.39 6.45 -5.26
N HIS A 149 -7.34 6.62 -4.49
CA HIS A 149 -6.62 7.89 -4.43
C HIS A 149 -5.97 8.21 -5.77
N LEU A 150 -5.28 7.26 -6.40
CA LEU A 150 -4.68 7.43 -7.72
C LEU A 150 -5.74 7.82 -8.76
N ALA A 151 -6.88 7.13 -8.81
CA ALA A 151 -7.99 7.51 -9.69
C ALA A 151 -8.46 8.96 -9.42
N SER A 152 -8.60 9.34 -8.15
CA SER A 152 -9.04 10.70 -7.77
C SER A 152 -8.04 11.81 -8.13
N THR A 153 -6.80 11.46 -8.43
CA THR A 153 -5.73 12.37 -8.87
C THR A 153 -5.48 12.31 -10.38
N GLY A 154 -6.33 11.61 -11.14
CA GLY A 154 -6.28 11.58 -12.61
C GLY A 154 -5.51 10.39 -13.19
N THR A 155 -5.04 9.44 -12.36
CA THR A 155 -4.39 8.23 -12.89
C THR A 155 -5.41 7.36 -13.61
N ILE A 156 -5.08 6.97 -14.84
CA ILE A 156 -5.87 6.08 -15.69
C ILE A 156 -5.37 4.65 -15.58
N ASP A 157 -4.06 4.45 -15.69
CA ASP A 157 -3.45 3.12 -15.66
C ASP A 157 -2.50 2.93 -14.49
N VAL A 158 -2.58 1.77 -13.88
CA VAL A 158 -1.67 1.38 -12.79
C VAL A 158 -0.94 0.10 -13.18
N PHE A 159 0.38 0.17 -13.12
CA PHE A 159 1.30 -0.93 -13.39
C PHE A 159 1.94 -1.46 -12.13
N LEU A 160 2.40 -2.68 -12.18
CA LEU A 160 3.27 -3.28 -11.16
C LEU A 160 4.06 -4.45 -11.73
N GLU A 161 5.15 -4.77 -11.06
CA GLU A 161 5.94 -5.96 -11.33
C GLU A 161 5.96 -6.89 -10.13
N VAL A 162 5.79 -8.18 -10.37
CA VAL A 162 5.78 -9.18 -9.31
C VAL A 162 6.54 -10.44 -9.72
N ALA A 163 7.37 -10.96 -8.81
CA ALA A 163 8.05 -12.24 -9.01
C ALA A 163 7.02 -13.36 -9.23
N ARG A 164 7.22 -14.18 -10.25
CA ARG A 164 6.31 -15.29 -10.60
C ARG A 164 6.07 -16.25 -9.42
N SER A 165 7.06 -16.44 -8.57
CA SER A 165 6.97 -17.27 -7.36
C SER A 165 6.16 -16.66 -6.24
N ASN A 166 5.91 -15.33 -6.26
CA ASN A 166 5.17 -14.64 -5.22
C ASN A 166 3.65 -14.82 -5.38
N ARG A 167 3.21 -16.09 -5.25
CA ARG A 167 1.81 -16.50 -5.44
C ARG A 167 0.80 -15.68 -4.64
N ALA A 168 1.17 -15.27 -3.43
CA ALA A 168 0.27 -14.48 -2.57
C ALA A 168 0.02 -13.07 -3.15
N ALA A 169 1.04 -12.44 -3.72
CA ALA A 169 0.91 -11.13 -4.37
C ALA A 169 0.18 -11.25 -5.71
N VAL A 170 0.52 -12.26 -6.52
CA VAL A 170 -0.19 -12.56 -7.78
C VAL A 170 -1.70 -12.69 -7.53
N LEU A 171 -2.12 -13.53 -6.58
CA LEU A 171 -3.53 -13.68 -6.22
C LEU A 171 -4.17 -12.39 -5.70
N LEU A 172 -3.42 -11.55 -4.97
CA LEU A 172 -3.91 -10.26 -4.52
C LEU A 172 -4.21 -9.36 -5.72
N TYR A 173 -3.29 -9.26 -6.67
CA TYR A 173 -3.44 -8.37 -7.82
C TYR A 173 -4.54 -8.84 -8.78
N GLU A 174 -4.58 -10.14 -9.11
CA GLU A 174 -5.63 -10.70 -9.97
C GLU A 174 -7.04 -10.53 -9.39
N LYS A 175 -7.21 -10.74 -8.07
CA LYS A 175 -8.48 -10.47 -7.37
C LYS A 175 -8.86 -8.99 -7.34
N ASN A 176 -7.91 -8.10 -7.53
CA ASN A 176 -8.12 -6.66 -7.66
C ASN A 176 -8.05 -6.20 -9.11
N PHE A 177 -8.43 -7.07 -10.05
CA PHE A 177 -8.62 -6.77 -11.48
C PHE A 177 -7.36 -6.33 -12.24
N PHE A 178 -6.16 -6.59 -11.71
CA PHE A 178 -4.94 -6.47 -12.49
C PHE A 178 -4.86 -7.63 -13.49
N ARG A 179 -4.39 -7.33 -14.71
CA ARG A 179 -4.20 -8.31 -15.78
C ARG A 179 -2.73 -8.36 -16.19
N PRO A 180 -2.16 -9.54 -16.47
CA PRO A 180 -0.80 -9.66 -16.95
C PRO A 180 -0.71 -9.05 -18.36
N VAL A 181 0.28 -8.20 -18.59
CA VAL A 181 0.54 -7.52 -19.87
C VAL A 181 1.93 -7.80 -20.42
N GLY A 182 2.80 -8.42 -19.63
CA GLY A 182 4.16 -8.76 -20.07
C GLY A 182 4.93 -9.59 -19.06
N THR A 183 6.14 -9.95 -19.44
CA THR A 183 7.10 -10.64 -18.57
C THR A 183 8.49 -10.05 -18.80
N ARG A 184 9.20 -9.74 -17.71
CA ARG A 184 10.63 -9.40 -17.74
C ARG A 184 11.44 -10.62 -17.32
N THR A 185 12.17 -11.19 -18.25
CA THR A 185 12.98 -12.38 -18.01
C THR A 185 14.17 -12.06 -17.10
N LYS A 186 14.46 -12.96 -16.16
CA LYS A 186 15.61 -12.87 -15.25
C LYS A 186 15.72 -11.55 -14.48
N TYR A 187 14.58 -10.96 -14.15
CA TYR A 187 14.51 -9.63 -13.54
C TYR A 187 14.96 -9.62 -12.06
N TYR A 188 14.47 -10.59 -11.27
CA TYR A 188 14.85 -10.69 -9.86
C TYR A 188 16.08 -11.59 -9.72
N LYS A 189 17.21 -10.99 -9.29
CA LYS A 189 18.43 -11.76 -8.96
C LYS A 189 18.25 -12.42 -7.59
N GLN A 190 18.24 -13.76 -7.57
CA GLN A 190 18.08 -14.54 -6.34
C GLN A 190 19.41 -15.15 -5.83
N GLY A 191 20.51 -14.42 -5.86
CA GLY A 191 21.81 -14.89 -5.41
C GLY A 191 22.22 -16.20 -6.09
N LYS A 192 22.54 -17.26 -5.31
CA LYS A 192 22.96 -18.58 -5.83
C LYS A 192 21.81 -19.36 -6.50
N ALA A 193 20.54 -19.00 -6.28
CA ALA A 193 19.40 -19.71 -6.85
C ALA A 193 19.04 -19.28 -8.29
N GLY A 194 19.84 -18.37 -8.87
CA GLY A 194 19.64 -17.88 -10.24
C GLY A 194 18.77 -16.62 -10.28
N ALA A 195 18.23 -16.33 -11.47
CA ALA A 195 17.36 -15.18 -11.69
C ALA A 195 15.93 -15.64 -11.96
N GLU A 196 14.97 -14.89 -11.48
CA GLU A 196 13.54 -15.16 -11.62
C GLU A 196 12.87 -14.10 -12.49
N ASP A 197 11.86 -14.51 -13.25
CA ASP A 197 11.06 -13.63 -14.08
C ASP A 197 10.10 -12.78 -13.25
N ALA A 198 9.90 -11.54 -13.67
CA ALA A 198 8.81 -10.71 -13.21
C ALA A 198 7.64 -10.76 -14.19
N ILE A 199 6.43 -10.89 -13.66
CA ILE A 199 5.20 -10.66 -14.43
C ILE A 199 4.85 -9.19 -14.28
N VAL A 200 4.63 -8.51 -15.41
CA VAL A 200 4.14 -7.13 -15.46
C VAL A 200 2.62 -7.19 -15.51
N TYR A 201 1.99 -6.50 -14.57
CA TYR A 201 0.54 -6.38 -14.49
C TYR A 201 0.10 -4.94 -14.76
N ARG A 202 -1.08 -4.79 -15.36
CA ARG A 202 -1.75 -3.51 -15.57
C ARG A 202 -3.18 -3.58 -15.05
N ARG A 203 -3.67 -2.47 -14.51
CA ARG A 203 -5.06 -2.23 -14.22
C ARG A 203 -5.45 -0.84 -14.69
N THR A 204 -6.45 -0.74 -15.58
CA THR A 204 -7.09 0.54 -15.93
C THR A 204 -8.10 0.89 -14.84
N LEU A 205 -8.04 2.12 -14.34
CA LEU A 205 -8.97 2.65 -13.36
C LEU A 205 -10.13 3.29 -14.10
N SER A 206 -11.36 2.89 -13.74
CA SER A 206 -12.55 3.59 -14.25
C SER A 206 -12.67 4.94 -13.52
N SER A 207 -12.88 6.00 -14.27
CA SER A 207 -13.25 7.32 -13.76
C SER A 207 -14.63 7.29 -13.10
#